data_1a83bacc1c24fa47595bf1b64830f2c3
#
_entry.id   1a83bacc1c24fa47595bf1b64830f2c3
#
_cell.length_a   1.000
_cell.length_b   1.000
_cell.length_c   1.000
_cell.angle_alpha   90.00
_cell.angle_beta   90.00
_cell.angle_gamma   90.00
#
_symmetry.space_group_name_H-M   'P 1'
#
loop_
_entity.id
_entity.type
_entity.pdbx_description
1 polymer ?
#
loop_
_entity_poly.entity_id
_entity_poly.type
_entity_poly.pdbx_seq_one_letter_code
_entity_poly.pdbx_strand_id
1 'polypeptide(L)'
;LIISHRGIQDQREIKENTMDAFVLAEEKGVYGIELDFRWTRDLVPVVVHDPDLERVFGMDAQIAEHDFESLKGLCHAVPSLQQVVERFGNKMHLMIEVKHEPYPNPEHQNTILEAILSNLIPGQDYHLISLDPEMLELIECVPDHAKMPVAELNVGKLSEIALEKNYAGVLGHYFLLNGRLVQKHLEAGQKVGTGYPDSRNCMSRELNRGVNWLFSNDAGRLEQIRKAMLAEDG
;
A
#
# COMPACT_ATOMS: atom_id res chain seq x y z
N LEU A 1 -4.17 -13.66 0.17
CA LEU A 1 -5.03 -12.52 0.51
C LEU A 1 -4.91 -11.45 -0.59
N ILE A 2 -6.02 -10.78 -0.93
CA ILE A 2 -6.05 -9.79 -2.03
C ILE A 2 -6.00 -8.38 -1.45
N ILE A 3 -5.10 -7.57 -1.99
CA ILE A 3 -4.92 -6.15 -1.68
C ILE A 3 -5.34 -5.33 -2.91
N SER A 4 -6.25 -4.38 -2.71
CA SER A 4 -6.66 -3.45 -3.76
C SER A 4 -5.65 -2.32 -3.88
N HIS A 5 -4.92 -2.27 -5.00
CA HIS A 5 -3.95 -1.23 -5.28
C HIS A 5 -4.65 0.10 -5.52
N ARG A 6 -4.45 1.06 -4.63
CA ARG A 6 -5.10 2.39 -4.59
C ARG A 6 -6.62 2.36 -4.52
N GLY A 7 -7.20 1.28 -3.95
CA GLY A 7 -8.64 1.06 -3.95
C GLY A 7 -9.18 0.52 -5.29
N ILE A 8 -10.50 0.35 -5.39
CA ILE A 8 -11.15 -0.06 -6.65
C ILE A 8 -11.63 1.19 -7.37
N GLN A 9 -11.13 1.41 -8.58
CA GLN A 9 -11.43 2.55 -9.42
C GLN A 9 -12.12 2.12 -10.72
N ASP A 10 -12.92 3.00 -11.32
CA ASP A 10 -13.53 2.80 -12.63
C ASP A 10 -13.02 3.77 -13.71
N GLN A 11 -12.05 4.62 -13.35
CA GLN A 11 -11.42 5.68 -14.17
C GLN A 11 -12.38 6.78 -14.65
N ARG A 12 -13.66 6.70 -14.36
CA ARG A 12 -14.70 7.67 -14.74
C ARG A 12 -15.17 8.48 -13.54
N GLU A 13 -15.87 7.82 -12.62
CA GLU A 13 -16.47 8.44 -11.44
C GLU A 13 -15.62 8.20 -10.19
N ILE A 14 -15.12 6.96 -10.02
CA ILE A 14 -14.32 6.57 -8.86
C ILE A 14 -12.84 6.63 -9.21
N LYS A 15 -12.12 7.55 -8.57
CA LYS A 15 -10.68 7.76 -8.76
C LYS A 15 -9.87 6.97 -7.75
N GLU A 16 -8.63 6.64 -8.12
CA GLU A 16 -7.65 6.01 -7.22
C GLU A 16 -7.38 6.86 -5.96
N ASN A 17 -6.99 6.23 -4.85
CA ASN A 17 -6.62 6.89 -3.61
C ASN A 17 -7.72 7.81 -3.03
N THR A 18 -8.99 7.48 -3.26
CA THR A 18 -10.15 8.21 -2.71
C THR A 18 -10.94 7.35 -1.73
N MET A 19 -11.72 8.02 -0.85
CA MET A 19 -12.60 7.31 0.07
C MET A 19 -13.61 6.40 -0.65
N ASP A 20 -14.13 6.82 -1.81
CA ASP A 20 -15.08 6.02 -2.61
C ASP A 20 -14.42 4.76 -3.16
N ALA A 21 -13.15 4.85 -3.62
CA ALA A 21 -12.40 3.68 -4.08
C ALA A 21 -12.17 2.66 -2.95
N PHE A 22 -11.92 3.13 -1.74
CA PHE A 22 -11.71 2.27 -0.57
C PHE A 22 -13.03 1.67 -0.04
N VAL A 23 -14.12 2.43 -0.05
CA VAL A 23 -15.47 1.93 0.26
C VAL A 23 -15.86 0.81 -0.71
N LEU A 24 -15.63 1.01 -2.02
CA LEU A 24 -15.92 -0.01 -3.01
C LEU A 24 -15.06 -1.27 -2.81
N ALA A 25 -13.80 -1.13 -2.39
CA ALA A 25 -12.94 -2.25 -2.05
C ALA A 25 -13.48 -3.04 -0.83
N GLU A 26 -13.93 -2.33 0.22
CA GLU A 26 -14.58 -2.93 1.39
C GLU A 26 -15.85 -3.70 0.98
N GLU A 27 -16.73 -3.11 0.17
CA GLU A 27 -17.97 -3.73 -0.31
C GLU A 27 -17.73 -4.99 -1.16
N LYS A 28 -16.66 -5.03 -1.94
CA LYS A 28 -16.27 -6.24 -2.71
C LYS A 28 -15.67 -7.32 -1.82
N GLY A 29 -15.35 -7.00 -0.56
CA GLY A 29 -14.82 -7.93 0.44
C GLY A 29 -13.37 -8.33 0.19
N VAL A 30 -12.55 -7.44 -0.39
CA VAL A 30 -11.11 -7.64 -0.48
C VAL A 30 -10.47 -7.55 0.91
N TYR A 31 -9.36 -8.23 1.11
CA TYR A 31 -8.71 -8.31 2.42
C TYR A 31 -8.14 -6.98 2.90
N GLY A 32 -7.59 -6.18 1.99
CA GLY A 32 -6.96 -4.92 2.34
C GLY A 32 -6.88 -3.96 1.16
N ILE A 33 -6.45 -2.76 1.48
CA ILE A 33 -6.19 -1.70 0.52
C ILE A 33 -4.73 -1.28 0.59
N GLU A 34 -4.16 -0.99 -0.54
CA GLU A 34 -2.91 -0.27 -0.65
C GLU A 34 -3.23 1.19 -1.00
N LEU A 35 -2.47 2.09 -0.44
CA LEU A 35 -2.62 3.53 -0.58
C LEU A 35 -1.27 4.23 -0.49
N ASP A 36 -1.14 5.31 -1.24
CA ASP A 36 0.05 6.15 -1.24
C ASP A 36 -0.20 7.43 -0.42
N PHE A 37 0.78 7.92 0.33
CA PHE A 37 0.62 9.23 0.94
C PHE A 37 1.79 10.17 0.65
N ARG A 38 1.47 11.48 0.68
CA ARG A 38 2.42 12.59 0.54
C ARG A 38 2.13 13.67 1.57
N TRP A 39 3.13 14.50 1.83
CA TRP A 39 3.04 15.59 2.78
C TRP A 39 2.61 16.90 2.11
N THR A 40 1.62 17.57 2.69
CA THR A 40 1.28 18.96 2.36
C THR A 40 2.31 19.90 2.95
N ARG A 41 2.25 21.20 2.58
CA ARG A 41 3.14 22.25 3.11
C ARG A 41 3.08 22.37 4.65
N ASP A 42 1.89 22.19 5.23
CA ASP A 42 1.65 22.21 6.67
C ASP A 42 1.81 20.83 7.35
N LEU A 43 2.47 19.90 6.66
CA LEU A 43 2.79 18.55 7.15
C LEU A 43 1.58 17.70 7.53
N VAL A 44 0.47 17.82 6.81
CA VAL A 44 -0.64 16.86 6.88
C VAL A 44 -0.41 15.78 5.82
N PRO A 45 -0.38 14.48 6.19
CA PRO A 45 -0.24 13.43 5.20
C PRO A 45 -1.57 13.21 4.48
N VAL A 46 -1.57 13.37 3.15
CA VAL A 46 -2.73 13.21 2.26
C VAL A 46 -2.55 12.01 1.35
N VAL A 47 -3.65 11.33 1.03
CA VAL A 47 -3.61 10.09 0.26
C VAL A 47 -3.68 10.39 -1.23
N VAL A 48 -2.52 10.32 -1.88
CA VAL A 48 -2.32 10.60 -3.30
C VAL A 48 -1.00 10.00 -3.78
N HIS A 49 -0.97 9.47 -5.01
CA HIS A 49 0.23 8.86 -5.56
C HIS A 49 1.22 9.92 -6.09
N ASP A 50 0.74 10.82 -6.97
CA ASP A 50 1.58 11.78 -7.66
C ASP A 50 1.93 12.99 -6.76
N PRO A 51 2.98 13.74 -7.06
CA PRO A 51 3.31 14.95 -6.32
C PRO A 51 2.30 16.11 -6.57
N ASP A 52 1.40 15.93 -7.53
CA ASP A 52 0.38 16.89 -7.96
C ASP A 52 -0.98 16.22 -8.22
N LEU A 53 -1.98 17.02 -8.52
CA LEU A 53 -3.35 16.57 -8.80
C LEU A 53 -3.66 16.45 -10.30
N GLU A 54 -2.69 16.67 -11.21
CA GLU A 54 -2.97 16.81 -12.65
C GLU A 54 -3.49 15.51 -13.26
N ARG A 55 -2.77 14.38 -13.10
CA ARG A 55 -3.13 13.11 -13.76
C ARG A 55 -4.48 12.58 -13.31
N VAL A 56 -4.77 12.66 -12.01
CA VAL A 56 -5.98 12.02 -11.44
C VAL A 56 -7.18 12.96 -11.48
N PHE A 57 -6.97 14.24 -11.18
CA PHE A 57 -8.05 15.21 -10.98
C PHE A 57 -8.07 16.31 -12.03
N GLY A 58 -7.07 16.39 -12.93
CA GLY A 58 -6.98 17.41 -13.98
C GLY A 58 -6.70 18.82 -13.43
N MET A 59 -6.05 18.93 -12.26
CA MET A 59 -5.77 20.17 -11.57
C MET A 59 -4.26 20.38 -11.46
N ASP A 60 -3.76 21.53 -11.93
CA ASP A 60 -2.36 21.95 -11.76
C ASP A 60 -2.14 22.46 -10.33
N ALA A 61 -1.91 21.53 -9.39
CA ALA A 61 -1.71 21.84 -7.98
C ALA A 61 -0.72 20.86 -7.35
N GLN A 62 0.45 21.37 -6.95
CA GLN A 62 1.49 20.60 -6.26
C GLN A 62 1.12 20.40 -4.79
N ILE A 63 1.13 19.17 -4.31
CA ILE A 63 0.74 18.82 -2.93
C ILE A 63 1.57 19.60 -1.90
N ALA A 64 2.90 19.62 -2.06
CA ALA A 64 3.84 20.27 -1.13
C ALA A 64 3.75 21.82 -1.11
N GLU A 65 3.04 22.43 -2.05
CA GLU A 65 2.86 23.89 -2.11
C GLU A 65 1.58 24.39 -1.43
N HIS A 66 0.67 23.47 -1.06
CA HIS A 66 -0.62 23.77 -0.45
C HIS A 66 -0.70 23.28 1.00
N ASP A 67 -1.35 24.05 1.86
CA ASP A 67 -1.86 23.58 3.13
C ASP A 67 -3.06 22.66 2.90
N PHE A 68 -3.32 21.74 3.82
CA PHE A 68 -4.40 20.76 3.68
C PHE A 68 -5.76 21.38 3.40
N GLU A 69 -6.14 22.44 4.13
CA GLU A 69 -7.41 23.13 3.93
C GLU A 69 -7.52 23.79 2.54
N SER A 70 -6.42 24.38 2.04
CA SER A 70 -6.35 24.92 0.68
C SER A 70 -6.50 23.82 -0.36
N LEU A 71 -5.82 22.68 -0.16
CA LEU A 71 -5.90 21.52 -1.04
C LEU A 71 -7.32 20.94 -1.09
N LYS A 72 -7.99 20.85 0.08
CA LYS A 72 -9.39 20.42 0.19
C LYS A 72 -10.35 21.38 -0.51
N GLY A 73 -10.06 22.68 -0.49
CA GLY A 73 -10.82 23.70 -1.24
C GLY A 73 -10.72 23.51 -2.75
N LEU A 74 -9.58 23.03 -3.26
CA LEU A 74 -9.36 22.72 -4.67
C LEU A 74 -9.97 21.34 -5.04
N CYS A 75 -9.71 20.32 -4.25
CA CYS A 75 -10.12 18.94 -4.52
C CYS A 75 -10.63 18.24 -3.25
N HIS A 76 -11.94 18.20 -3.05
CA HIS A 76 -12.57 17.53 -1.90
C HIS A 76 -12.34 16.02 -1.87
N ALA A 77 -12.00 15.40 -3.00
CA ALA A 77 -11.83 13.96 -3.13
C ALA A 77 -10.54 13.43 -2.49
N VAL A 78 -9.51 14.28 -2.28
CA VAL A 78 -8.24 13.89 -1.65
C VAL A 78 -8.44 13.75 -0.14
N PRO A 79 -8.38 12.53 0.44
CA PRO A 79 -8.50 12.36 1.88
C PRO A 79 -7.16 12.56 2.59
N SER A 80 -7.18 12.89 3.89
CA SER A 80 -5.99 12.72 4.73
C SER A 80 -5.77 11.26 5.08
N LEU A 81 -4.53 10.89 5.40
CA LEU A 81 -4.19 9.55 5.91
C LEU A 81 -4.98 9.24 7.20
N GLN A 82 -5.14 10.23 8.07
CA GLN A 82 -5.94 10.09 9.29
C GLN A 82 -7.39 9.66 8.97
N GLN A 83 -8.06 10.32 8.03
CA GLN A 83 -9.43 9.96 7.63
C GLN A 83 -9.52 8.52 7.11
N VAL A 84 -8.53 8.06 6.34
CA VAL A 84 -8.50 6.68 5.83
C VAL A 84 -8.26 5.69 6.98
N VAL A 85 -7.31 5.95 7.86
CA VAL A 85 -7.00 5.10 9.02
C VAL A 85 -8.21 4.99 9.96
N GLU A 86 -8.86 6.11 10.31
CA GLU A 86 -10.06 6.11 11.15
C GLU A 86 -11.21 5.31 10.56
N ARG A 87 -11.38 5.35 9.23
CA ARG A 87 -12.50 4.67 8.56
C ARG A 87 -12.25 3.19 8.31
N PHE A 88 -11.02 2.81 7.96
CA PHE A 88 -10.69 1.46 7.45
C PHE A 88 -9.70 0.68 8.32
N GLY A 89 -8.91 1.32 9.20
CA GLY A 89 -7.78 0.70 9.89
C GLY A 89 -8.12 -0.54 10.75
N ASN A 90 -9.33 -0.62 11.32
CA ASN A 90 -9.79 -1.79 12.07
C ASN A 90 -10.71 -2.73 11.26
N LYS A 91 -10.82 -2.55 9.95
CA LYS A 91 -11.73 -3.30 9.08
C LYS A 91 -11.01 -3.99 7.93
N MET A 92 -9.95 -3.38 7.45
CA MET A 92 -9.17 -3.83 6.32
C MET A 92 -7.68 -3.70 6.64
N HIS A 93 -6.87 -4.58 6.08
CA HIS A 93 -5.42 -4.44 6.18
C HIS A 93 -4.95 -3.26 5.32
N LEU A 94 -4.12 -2.38 5.89
CA LEU A 94 -3.60 -1.21 5.20
C LEU A 94 -2.14 -1.45 4.76
N MET A 95 -1.86 -1.34 3.46
CA MET A 95 -0.52 -1.26 2.90
C MET A 95 -0.25 0.21 2.57
N ILE A 96 0.51 0.88 3.43
CA ILE A 96 0.70 2.34 3.39
C ILE A 96 2.04 2.64 2.70
N GLU A 97 2.00 3.14 1.47
CA GLU A 97 3.21 3.48 0.72
C GLU A 97 3.72 4.88 1.05
N VAL A 98 4.97 4.91 1.53
CA VAL A 98 5.72 6.15 1.73
C VAL A 98 6.42 6.51 0.42
N LYS A 99 6.07 7.67 -0.13
CA LYS A 99 6.69 8.15 -1.38
C LYS A 99 8.05 8.78 -1.11
N HIS A 100 8.94 8.63 -2.10
CA HIS A 100 10.22 9.35 -2.08
C HIS A 100 9.96 10.85 -2.25
N GLU A 101 10.18 11.61 -1.18
CA GLU A 101 10.05 13.07 -1.15
C GLU A 101 10.82 13.67 0.04
N PRO A 102 11.03 15.00 0.07
CA PRO A 102 11.71 15.63 1.19
C PRO A 102 10.95 15.49 2.52
N TYR A 103 11.67 15.18 3.57
CA TYR A 103 11.18 15.17 4.95
C TYR A 103 11.82 16.34 5.73
N PRO A 104 11.26 17.56 5.66
CA PRO A 104 11.89 18.75 6.22
C PRO A 104 11.96 18.74 7.74
N ASN A 105 11.13 17.96 8.41
CA ASN A 105 11.13 17.79 9.86
C ASN A 105 10.78 16.34 10.24
N PRO A 106 11.74 15.38 10.09
CA PRO A 106 11.48 13.96 10.29
C PRO A 106 10.93 13.63 11.68
N GLU A 107 11.42 14.26 12.74
CA GLU A 107 10.95 14.04 14.11
C GLU A 107 9.46 14.39 14.25
N HIS A 108 9.07 15.55 13.77
CA HIS A 108 7.67 15.98 13.82
C HIS A 108 6.77 15.13 12.93
N GLN A 109 7.23 14.77 11.71
CA GLN A 109 6.50 13.91 10.80
C GLN A 109 6.32 12.50 11.37
N ASN A 110 7.33 11.94 12.06
CA ASN A 110 7.17 10.69 12.80
C ASN A 110 6.15 10.82 13.93
N THR A 111 6.13 11.92 14.70
CA THR A 111 5.14 12.15 15.74
C THR A 111 3.71 12.18 15.18
N ILE A 112 3.50 12.79 14.01
CA ILE A 112 2.19 12.81 13.33
C ILE A 112 1.79 11.39 12.92
N LEU A 113 2.69 10.63 12.28
CA LEU A 113 2.39 9.26 11.85
C LEU A 113 2.11 8.34 13.05
N GLU A 114 2.88 8.45 14.13
CA GLU A 114 2.65 7.71 15.36
C GLU A 114 1.26 7.97 15.93
N ALA A 115 0.84 9.24 15.97
CA ALA A 115 -0.49 9.60 16.45
C ALA A 115 -1.61 9.01 15.56
N ILE A 116 -1.46 9.08 14.23
CA ILE A 116 -2.43 8.53 13.26
C ILE A 116 -2.54 6.99 13.40
N LEU A 117 -1.42 6.30 13.57
CA LEU A 117 -1.37 4.84 13.59
C LEU A 117 -1.53 4.23 14.99
N SER A 118 -1.65 5.04 16.05
CA SER A 118 -1.63 4.64 17.47
C SER A 118 -2.65 3.56 17.86
N ASN A 119 -3.79 3.47 17.16
CA ASN A 119 -4.85 2.49 17.45
C ASN A 119 -4.74 1.22 16.59
N LEU A 120 -3.68 1.07 15.80
CA LEU A 120 -3.43 -0.08 14.91
C LEU A 120 -2.23 -0.89 15.40
N ILE A 121 -2.28 -2.19 15.17
CA ILE A 121 -1.20 -3.12 15.52
C ILE A 121 -0.26 -3.26 14.31
N PRO A 122 1.02 -2.79 14.42
CA PRO A 122 1.99 -2.92 13.33
C PRO A 122 2.20 -4.39 12.91
N GLY A 123 2.24 -4.64 11.60
CA GLY A 123 2.43 -5.98 11.03
C GLY A 123 1.18 -6.87 11.04
N GLN A 124 0.11 -6.46 11.75
CA GLN A 124 -1.18 -7.12 11.76
C GLN A 124 -2.25 -6.30 11.02
N ASP A 125 -2.46 -5.04 11.43
CA ASP A 125 -3.49 -4.18 10.83
C ASP A 125 -2.93 -3.38 9.65
N TYR A 126 -1.63 -3.10 9.67
CA TYR A 126 -0.97 -2.39 8.58
C TYR A 126 0.49 -2.83 8.38
N HIS A 127 1.00 -2.56 7.18
CA HIS A 127 2.43 -2.53 6.86
C HIS A 127 2.77 -1.21 6.18
N LEU A 128 3.95 -0.70 6.50
CA LEU A 128 4.55 0.42 5.80
C LEU A 128 5.37 -0.11 4.63
N ILE A 129 5.15 0.41 3.44
CA ILE A 129 5.84 -0.03 2.24
C ILE A 129 6.51 1.15 1.51
N SER A 130 7.58 0.92 0.78
CA SER A 130 8.21 1.93 -0.07
C SER A 130 9.07 1.29 -1.16
N LEU A 131 9.13 1.94 -2.33
CA LEU A 131 10.10 1.62 -3.38
C LEU A 131 11.52 2.07 -3.01
N ASP A 132 11.63 3.05 -2.11
CA ASP A 132 12.90 3.54 -1.58
C ASP A 132 13.10 3.06 -0.13
N PRO A 133 14.08 2.17 0.12
CA PRO A 133 14.34 1.68 1.46
C PRO A 133 14.81 2.78 2.44
N GLU A 134 15.38 3.89 1.96
CA GLU A 134 15.76 5.01 2.82
C GLU A 134 14.52 5.67 3.45
N MET A 135 13.40 5.70 2.74
CA MET A 135 12.12 6.19 3.29
C MET A 135 11.60 5.28 4.42
N LEU A 136 11.81 3.95 4.33
CA LEU A 136 11.47 3.04 5.42
C LEU A 136 12.32 3.27 6.67
N GLU A 137 13.60 3.61 6.50
CA GLU A 137 14.49 3.92 7.62
C GLU A 137 14.12 5.26 8.28
N LEU A 138 13.71 6.24 7.49
CA LEU A 138 13.33 7.57 7.97
C LEU A 138 12.07 7.56 8.86
N ILE A 139 11.17 6.58 8.66
CA ILE A 139 9.97 6.42 9.49
C ILE A 139 10.29 5.53 10.70
N GLU A 140 10.78 6.16 11.77
CA GLU A 140 11.24 5.48 13.00
C GLU A 140 10.09 5.02 13.91
N CYS A 141 8.93 5.68 13.84
CA CYS A 141 7.75 5.35 14.65
C CYS A 141 7.09 4.00 14.27
N VAL A 142 7.43 3.44 13.11
CA VAL A 142 6.95 2.12 12.68
C VAL A 142 8.06 1.08 12.89
N PRO A 143 7.81 -0.03 13.61
CA PRO A 143 8.83 -1.05 13.85
C PRO A 143 9.17 -1.83 12.58
N ASP A 144 10.40 -2.34 12.50
CA ASP A 144 10.92 -3.01 11.30
C ASP A 144 10.09 -4.23 10.86
N HIS A 145 9.52 -4.98 11.80
CA HIS A 145 8.64 -6.12 11.48
C HIS A 145 7.30 -5.73 10.81
N ALA A 146 7.03 -4.43 10.65
CA ALA A 146 5.88 -3.90 9.91
C ALA A 146 6.29 -3.13 8.65
N LYS A 147 7.57 -3.16 8.26
CA LYS A 147 8.10 -2.49 7.07
C LYS A 147 8.37 -3.50 5.96
N MET A 148 8.14 -3.12 4.70
CA MET A 148 8.41 -3.94 3.53
C MET A 148 8.89 -3.09 2.35
N PRO A 149 10.07 -3.35 1.78
CA PRO A 149 10.48 -2.71 0.54
C PRO A 149 9.69 -3.27 -0.65
N VAL A 150 9.37 -2.40 -1.59
CA VAL A 150 8.73 -2.74 -2.87
C VAL A 150 9.81 -2.79 -3.95
N ALA A 151 10.03 -3.98 -4.49
CA ALA A 151 11.06 -4.21 -5.48
C ALA A 151 10.57 -3.99 -6.90
N GLU A 152 11.37 -3.26 -7.66
CA GLU A 152 11.34 -3.19 -9.11
C GLU A 152 12.44 -4.08 -9.70
N LEU A 153 13.28 -3.58 -10.60
CA LEU A 153 14.40 -4.34 -11.19
C LEU A 153 15.51 -4.66 -10.17
N ASN A 154 15.50 -4.04 -9.01
CA ASN A 154 16.47 -4.18 -7.93
C ASN A 154 16.11 -5.27 -6.89
N VAL A 155 15.26 -6.24 -7.25
CA VAL A 155 14.69 -7.24 -6.34
C VAL A 155 15.72 -7.99 -5.49
N GLY A 156 16.90 -8.31 -6.04
CA GLY A 156 17.98 -8.98 -5.28
C GLY A 156 18.48 -8.13 -4.12
N LYS A 157 18.76 -6.85 -4.38
CA LYS A 157 19.23 -5.89 -3.36
C LYS A 157 18.18 -5.68 -2.27
N LEU A 158 16.94 -5.46 -2.64
CA LEU A 158 15.86 -5.21 -1.66
C LEU A 158 15.50 -6.46 -0.85
N SER A 159 15.60 -7.65 -1.44
CA SER A 159 15.47 -8.93 -0.73
C SER A 159 16.55 -9.07 0.36
N GLU A 160 17.80 -8.71 0.07
CA GLU A 160 18.90 -8.74 1.05
C GLU A 160 18.65 -7.74 2.18
N ILE A 161 18.31 -6.50 1.86
CA ILE A 161 17.96 -5.47 2.86
C ILE A 161 16.82 -5.95 3.77
N ALA A 162 15.75 -6.52 3.20
CA ALA A 162 14.61 -7.00 3.98
C ALA A 162 14.99 -8.12 4.97
N LEU A 163 15.92 -9.00 4.59
CA LEU A 163 16.44 -10.06 5.44
C LEU A 163 17.37 -9.52 6.53
N GLU A 164 18.31 -8.66 6.18
CA GLU A 164 19.28 -8.08 7.10
C GLU A 164 18.63 -7.21 8.17
N LYS A 165 17.63 -6.40 7.79
CA LYS A 165 16.89 -5.52 8.69
C LYS A 165 15.78 -6.23 9.48
N ASN A 166 15.52 -7.51 9.22
CA ASN A 166 14.37 -8.25 9.77
C ASN A 166 13.02 -7.55 9.49
N TYR A 167 12.87 -7.00 8.30
CA TYR A 167 11.60 -6.44 7.84
C TYR A 167 10.51 -7.52 7.75
N ALA A 168 9.23 -7.10 7.62
CA ALA A 168 8.11 -8.02 7.48
C ALA A 168 8.23 -8.94 6.25
N GLY A 169 8.98 -8.51 5.23
CA GLY A 169 9.22 -9.26 4.01
C GLY A 169 9.52 -8.36 2.82
N VAL A 170 9.15 -8.79 1.63
CA VAL A 170 9.39 -8.07 0.37
C VAL A 170 8.16 -8.09 -0.53
N LEU A 171 7.94 -6.98 -1.21
CA LEU A 171 6.92 -6.84 -2.25
C LEU A 171 7.58 -6.66 -3.63
N GLY A 172 6.87 -6.99 -4.69
CA GLY A 172 7.34 -6.72 -6.05
C GLY A 172 6.47 -7.36 -7.13
N HIS A 173 6.80 -7.10 -8.40
CA HIS A 173 6.06 -7.68 -9.49
C HIS A 173 6.25 -9.20 -9.57
N TYR A 174 5.18 -9.97 -9.79
CA TYR A 174 5.20 -11.44 -9.83
C TYR A 174 6.22 -12.02 -10.81
N PHE A 175 6.62 -11.26 -11.81
CA PHE A 175 7.61 -11.67 -12.83
C PHE A 175 9.05 -11.59 -12.31
N LEU A 176 9.30 -10.72 -11.33
CA LEU A 176 10.64 -10.46 -10.76
C LEU A 176 10.93 -11.30 -9.52
N LEU A 177 9.91 -11.53 -8.70
CA LEU A 177 9.99 -12.39 -7.51
C LEU A 177 9.91 -13.87 -7.92
N ASN A 178 11.04 -14.47 -8.26
CA ASN A 178 11.09 -15.88 -8.64
C ASN A 178 10.87 -16.82 -7.43
N GLY A 179 10.60 -18.11 -7.70
CA GLY A 179 10.29 -19.11 -6.66
C GLY A 179 11.38 -19.26 -5.59
N ARG A 180 12.68 -19.12 -5.96
CA ARG A 180 13.78 -19.19 -5.00
C ARG A 180 13.76 -18.03 -4.00
N LEU A 181 13.49 -16.81 -4.47
CA LEU A 181 13.37 -15.63 -3.60
C LEU A 181 12.17 -15.76 -2.68
N VAL A 182 11.01 -16.15 -3.21
CA VAL A 182 9.81 -16.39 -2.38
C VAL A 182 10.13 -17.39 -1.28
N GLN A 183 10.72 -18.54 -1.61
CA GLN A 183 11.06 -19.58 -0.64
C GLN A 183 12.07 -19.07 0.41
N LYS A 184 13.10 -18.31 0.01
CA LYS A 184 14.09 -17.71 0.92
C LYS A 184 13.44 -16.84 2.01
N HIS A 185 12.47 -16.01 1.63
CA HIS A 185 11.74 -15.17 2.59
C HIS A 185 10.82 -15.97 3.50
N LEU A 186 10.08 -16.96 2.94
CA LEU A 186 9.21 -17.83 3.73
C LEU A 186 10.00 -18.64 4.76
N GLU A 187 11.17 -19.17 4.40
CA GLU A 187 12.08 -19.89 5.32
C GLU A 187 12.63 -18.99 6.42
N ALA A 188 12.79 -17.69 6.15
CA ALA A 188 13.16 -16.67 7.15
C ALA A 188 11.96 -16.20 8.01
N GLY A 189 10.76 -16.75 7.81
CA GLY A 189 9.54 -16.33 8.51
C GLY A 189 8.97 -15.00 8.03
N GLN A 190 9.48 -14.49 6.90
CA GLN A 190 9.02 -13.25 6.28
C GLN A 190 7.88 -13.50 5.30
N LYS A 191 7.11 -12.45 4.99
CA LYS A 191 5.99 -12.50 4.06
C LYS A 191 6.41 -12.01 2.67
N VAL A 192 5.68 -12.44 1.65
CA VAL A 192 5.89 -12.01 0.26
C VAL A 192 4.57 -11.55 -0.34
N GLY A 193 4.59 -10.42 -1.03
CA GLY A 193 3.45 -9.95 -1.82
C GLY A 193 3.83 -9.69 -3.27
N THR A 194 2.94 -10.00 -4.19
CA THR A 194 3.18 -9.81 -5.62
C THR A 194 2.09 -8.98 -6.30
N GLY A 195 2.48 -8.05 -7.14
CA GLY A 195 1.63 -7.34 -8.11
C GLY A 195 1.93 -7.88 -9.52
N TYR A 196 1.09 -7.89 -10.46
CA TYR A 196 -0.34 -7.65 -10.47
C TYR A 196 -0.99 -8.86 -11.17
N PRO A 197 -1.39 -9.91 -10.45
CA PRO A 197 -2.12 -11.02 -11.07
C PRO A 197 -3.50 -10.53 -11.51
N ASP A 198 -3.90 -10.93 -12.74
CA ASP A 198 -5.14 -10.51 -13.38
C ASP A 198 -6.03 -11.67 -13.81
N SER A 199 -5.58 -12.92 -13.60
CA SER A 199 -6.26 -14.13 -14.04
C SER A 199 -6.21 -15.24 -12.99
N ARG A 200 -7.14 -16.19 -13.10
CA ARG A 200 -7.18 -17.41 -12.27
C ARG A 200 -5.85 -18.15 -12.28
N ASN A 201 -5.26 -18.37 -13.45
CA ASN A 201 -4.01 -19.12 -13.58
C ASN A 201 -2.82 -18.39 -12.92
N CYS A 202 -2.75 -17.07 -13.08
CA CYS A 202 -1.72 -16.27 -12.43
C CYS A 202 -1.90 -16.30 -10.91
N MET A 203 -3.11 -16.08 -10.41
CA MET A 203 -3.43 -16.15 -8.98
C MET A 203 -3.09 -17.53 -8.39
N SER A 204 -3.52 -18.63 -9.03
CA SER A 204 -3.22 -19.99 -8.57
C SER A 204 -1.73 -20.25 -8.49
N ARG A 205 -0.97 -19.81 -9.50
CA ARG A 205 0.49 -19.95 -9.51
C ARG A 205 1.13 -19.22 -8.32
N GLU A 206 0.73 -18.00 -8.04
CA GLU A 206 1.29 -17.21 -6.94
C GLU A 206 0.92 -17.82 -5.58
N LEU A 207 -0.33 -18.24 -5.39
CA LEU A 207 -0.77 -18.90 -4.16
C LEU A 207 -0.02 -20.23 -3.93
N ASN A 208 0.19 -21.03 -4.97
CA ASN A 208 0.93 -22.28 -4.90
C ASN A 208 2.43 -22.08 -4.57
N ARG A 209 2.98 -20.89 -4.83
CA ARG A 209 4.35 -20.53 -4.42
C ARG A 209 4.43 -20.06 -2.96
N GLY A 210 3.30 -19.93 -2.26
CA GLY A 210 3.23 -19.47 -0.88
C GLY A 210 3.18 -17.95 -0.72
N VAL A 211 2.88 -17.17 -1.80
CA VAL A 211 2.73 -15.72 -1.73
C VAL A 211 1.57 -15.35 -0.81
N ASN A 212 1.82 -14.43 0.12
CA ASN A 212 0.86 -14.03 1.15
C ASN A 212 -0.16 -13.02 0.63
N TRP A 213 0.30 -12.05 -0.20
CA TRP A 213 -0.55 -10.96 -0.70
C TRP A 213 -0.46 -10.81 -2.21
N LEU A 214 -1.61 -10.61 -2.82
CA LEU A 214 -1.77 -10.35 -4.26
C LEU A 214 -2.31 -8.93 -4.42
N PHE A 215 -1.49 -8.02 -4.93
CA PHE A 215 -1.89 -6.65 -5.25
C PHE A 215 -2.54 -6.61 -6.63
N SER A 216 -3.68 -5.98 -6.76
CA SER A 216 -4.39 -5.93 -8.04
C SER A 216 -5.07 -4.57 -8.27
N ASN A 217 -5.00 -4.10 -9.51
CA ASN A 217 -5.80 -2.96 -9.99
C ASN A 217 -7.27 -3.33 -10.22
N ASP A 218 -7.58 -4.63 -10.33
CA ASP A 218 -8.94 -5.17 -10.44
C ASP A 218 -9.18 -6.19 -9.31
N ALA A 219 -9.00 -5.71 -8.08
CA ALA A 219 -9.09 -6.54 -6.88
C ALA A 219 -10.49 -7.14 -6.70
N GLY A 220 -11.54 -6.44 -7.11
CA GLY A 220 -12.91 -6.94 -7.04
C GLY A 220 -13.14 -8.17 -7.91
N ARG A 221 -12.62 -8.16 -9.13
CA ARG A 221 -12.64 -9.33 -10.02
C ARG A 221 -11.78 -10.47 -9.47
N LEU A 222 -10.59 -10.16 -8.98
CA LEU A 222 -9.70 -11.18 -8.43
C LEU A 222 -10.33 -11.86 -7.21
N GLU A 223 -11.04 -11.11 -6.35
CA GLU A 223 -11.77 -11.66 -5.21
C GLU A 223 -12.95 -12.55 -5.63
N GLN A 224 -13.66 -12.21 -6.71
CA GLN A 224 -14.68 -13.10 -7.29
C GLN A 224 -14.08 -14.42 -7.79
N ILE A 225 -12.94 -14.37 -8.48
CA ILE A 225 -12.21 -15.56 -8.93
C ILE A 225 -11.81 -16.42 -7.72
N ARG A 226 -11.25 -15.81 -6.65
CA ARG A 226 -10.89 -16.52 -5.43
C ARG A 226 -12.06 -17.23 -4.77
N LYS A 227 -13.20 -16.53 -4.64
CA LYS A 227 -14.44 -17.12 -4.08
C LYS A 227 -14.95 -18.30 -4.91
N ALA A 228 -14.90 -18.17 -6.25
CA ALA A 228 -15.30 -19.27 -7.15
C ALA A 228 -14.38 -20.49 -7.01
N MET A 229 -13.06 -20.29 -6.90
CA MET A 229 -12.12 -21.40 -6.70
C MET A 229 -12.38 -22.13 -5.38
N LEU A 230 -12.62 -21.42 -4.28
CA LEU A 230 -12.90 -22.02 -2.98
C LEU A 230 -14.22 -22.82 -2.97
N ALA A 231 -15.20 -22.42 -3.78
CA ALA A 231 -16.47 -23.13 -3.92
C ALA A 231 -16.37 -24.41 -4.78
N GLU A 232 -15.35 -24.53 -5.64
CA GLU A 232 -15.08 -25.73 -6.43
C GLU A 232 -14.32 -26.81 -5.64
N ASP A 233 -13.55 -26.41 -4.61
CA ASP A 233 -12.70 -27.29 -3.80
C ASP A 233 -13.42 -27.84 -2.53
N GLY A 234 -14.64 -27.37 -2.23
CA GLY A 234 -15.46 -27.77 -1.06
C GLY A 234 -16.71 -28.55 -1.47
#